data_443ee4230c0c761bff9f838abdbc441a
#
_entry.id   443ee4230c0c761bff9f838abdbc441a
#
_cell.length_a   1.000
_cell.length_b   1.000
_cell.length_c   1.000
_cell.angle_alpha   90.00
_cell.angle_beta   90.00
_cell.angle_gamma   90.00
#
_symmetry.space_group_name_H-M   'P 1'
#
loop_
_entity.id
_entity.type
_entity.pdbx_description
1 polymer ?
#
loop_
_entity_poly.entity_id
_entity_poly.type
_entity_poly.pdbx_seq_one_letter_code
_entity_poly.pdbx_strand_id
1 'polypeptide(L)'
;MKEELKKSLRTYGALLLLGVTGVPLGAAVGLIEALFCRLLLKVTAVRVAHLFWCLPFLAMAGLVIVAVNQKFGGRGKGGMSLIFGVAYEEETELPLRMIPLAMLSTALTHLFGGSAGREGVAVQIGAVFSYFAGKKLPFKNAPGIFLVTGMAAGFAGMFGTPIAAVIFAVEVLAAGEMRYEALLPAFTASFSASAVASLLGIRKENLAIHISESLTPFLLVRLITLGVIFGITGGLFAWCLKHTKKYLGEKIKNPLVRVFSIGVILSILFLALYRGRYCGFGTNLVEAVFRGEKVYVYDWALKFILTILTLSAGFQGGEVTPLFTIGATLGAVLGNLFGIPVELSAALGYAAVFGGGTNTLLAAIFIGGEIFGYDYLPYFFIVCTAAYVFNRNSSIYSRQKLTKYSC
;
A
#
# COMPACT_ATOMS: atom_id res chain seq x y z
N MET A 1 44.16 14.89 -11.22
CA MET A 1 43.44 14.48 -12.46
C MET A 1 43.37 12.96 -12.66
N LYS A 2 44.49 12.20 -12.81
CA LYS A 2 44.43 10.70 -13.01
C LYS A 2 43.84 9.95 -11.80
N GLU A 3 44.16 10.33 -10.56
CA GLU A 3 43.60 9.67 -9.35
C GLU A 3 42.11 10.01 -9.15
N GLU A 4 41.73 11.25 -9.42
CA GLU A 4 40.30 11.63 -9.36
C GLU A 4 39.46 10.91 -10.40
N LEU A 5 39.99 10.78 -11.64
CA LEU A 5 39.34 10.01 -12.68
C LEU A 5 39.21 8.54 -12.31
N LYS A 6 40.26 7.94 -11.71
CA LYS A 6 40.22 6.54 -11.24
C LYS A 6 39.26 6.34 -10.08
N LYS A 7 39.16 7.30 -9.17
CA LYS A 7 38.17 7.30 -8.06
C LYS A 7 36.75 7.41 -8.60
N SER A 8 36.51 8.33 -9.55
CA SER A 8 35.22 8.50 -10.23
C SER A 8 34.78 7.24 -10.95
N LEU A 9 35.66 6.62 -11.76
CA LEU A 9 35.36 5.37 -12.48
C LEU A 9 35.01 4.20 -11.53
N ARG A 10 35.70 4.10 -10.38
CA ARG A 10 35.36 3.09 -9.36
C ARG A 10 33.97 3.33 -8.75
N THR A 11 33.62 4.60 -8.49
CA THR A 11 32.30 4.97 -7.95
C THR A 11 31.19 4.65 -8.95
N TYR A 12 31.35 5.02 -10.21
CA TYR A 12 30.38 4.68 -11.26
C TYR A 12 30.29 3.17 -11.50
N GLY A 13 31.40 2.46 -11.47
CA GLY A 13 31.41 1.00 -11.57
C GLY A 13 30.63 0.32 -10.45
N ALA A 14 30.77 0.80 -9.21
CA ALA A 14 30.00 0.30 -8.06
C ALA A 14 28.50 0.60 -8.20
N LEU A 15 28.12 1.81 -8.63
CA LEU A 15 26.73 2.18 -8.87
C LEU A 15 26.08 1.33 -9.98
N LEU A 16 26.79 1.14 -11.11
CA LEU A 16 26.32 0.29 -12.20
C LEU A 16 26.13 -1.16 -11.73
N LEU A 17 27.07 -1.68 -10.95
CA LEU A 17 26.98 -3.03 -10.41
C LEU A 17 25.78 -3.19 -9.46
N LEU A 18 25.50 -2.19 -8.61
CA LEU A 18 24.28 -2.14 -7.79
C LEU A 18 23.02 -2.17 -8.66
N GLY A 19 23.00 -1.39 -9.75
CA GLY A 19 21.90 -1.40 -10.71
C GLY A 19 21.70 -2.76 -11.38
N VAL A 20 22.78 -3.39 -11.84
CA VAL A 20 22.73 -4.72 -12.49
C VAL A 20 22.25 -5.80 -11.52
N THR A 21 22.68 -5.76 -10.25
CA THR A 21 22.19 -6.71 -9.22
C THR A 21 20.72 -6.53 -8.88
N GLY A 22 20.15 -5.35 -9.11
CA GLY A 22 18.72 -5.09 -8.98
C GLY A 22 17.86 -5.96 -9.94
N VAL A 23 18.37 -6.27 -11.15
CA VAL A 23 17.60 -7.02 -12.16
C VAL A 23 17.22 -8.43 -11.69
N PRO A 24 18.18 -9.33 -11.36
CA PRO A 24 17.82 -10.69 -10.90
C PRO A 24 17.06 -10.67 -9.58
N LEU A 25 17.34 -9.72 -8.72
CA LEU A 25 16.61 -9.56 -7.46
C LEU A 25 15.15 -9.17 -7.70
N GLY A 26 14.91 -8.19 -8.58
CA GLY A 26 13.57 -7.80 -8.99
C GLY A 26 12.82 -8.93 -9.66
N ALA A 27 13.47 -9.71 -10.52
CA ALA A 27 12.88 -10.89 -11.16
C ALA A 27 12.40 -11.93 -10.12
N ALA A 28 13.23 -12.20 -9.11
CA ALA A 28 12.89 -13.14 -8.04
C ALA A 28 11.71 -12.62 -7.19
N VAL A 29 11.73 -11.34 -6.83
CA VAL A 29 10.60 -10.71 -6.10
C VAL A 29 9.34 -10.73 -6.96
N GLY A 30 9.42 -10.37 -8.25
CA GLY A 30 8.27 -10.41 -9.17
C GLY A 30 7.65 -11.80 -9.30
N LEU A 31 8.46 -12.87 -9.29
CA LEU A 31 7.96 -14.25 -9.25
C LEU A 31 7.18 -14.53 -7.95
N ILE A 32 7.72 -14.16 -6.79
CA ILE A 32 7.06 -14.35 -5.49
C ILE A 32 5.75 -13.57 -5.44
N GLU A 33 5.74 -12.31 -5.91
CA GLU A 33 4.55 -11.47 -5.95
C GLU A 33 3.49 -12.00 -6.92
N ALA A 34 3.89 -12.54 -8.06
CA ALA A 34 2.95 -13.17 -9.00
C ALA A 34 2.26 -14.39 -8.37
N LEU A 35 3.01 -15.23 -7.65
CA LEU A 35 2.44 -16.37 -6.92
C LEU A 35 1.49 -15.89 -5.81
N PHE A 36 1.87 -14.88 -5.06
CA PHE A 36 1.04 -14.30 -4.01
C PHE A 36 -0.25 -13.68 -4.58
N CYS A 37 -0.14 -12.90 -5.66
CA CYS A 37 -1.29 -12.30 -6.34
C CYS A 37 -2.27 -13.39 -6.83
N ARG A 38 -1.77 -14.44 -7.49
CA ARG A 38 -2.60 -15.58 -7.93
C ARG A 38 -3.31 -16.27 -6.78
N LEU A 39 -2.61 -16.48 -5.65
CA LEU A 39 -3.21 -17.03 -4.44
C LEU A 39 -4.36 -16.14 -3.96
N LEU A 40 -4.15 -14.83 -3.88
CA LEU A 40 -5.16 -13.88 -3.42
C LEU A 40 -6.36 -13.80 -4.37
N LEU A 41 -6.14 -13.82 -5.68
CA LEU A 41 -7.22 -13.85 -6.67
C LEU A 41 -8.04 -15.14 -6.53
N LYS A 42 -7.38 -16.29 -6.36
CA LYS A 42 -8.05 -17.58 -6.19
C LYS A 42 -8.89 -17.63 -4.91
N VAL A 43 -8.35 -17.22 -3.76
CA VAL A 43 -9.12 -17.20 -2.50
C VAL A 43 -10.27 -16.18 -2.54
N THR A 44 -10.08 -15.06 -3.25
CA THR A 44 -11.15 -14.08 -3.49
C THR A 44 -12.27 -14.66 -4.33
N ALA A 45 -11.95 -15.38 -5.41
CA ALA A 45 -12.93 -16.05 -6.25
C ALA A 45 -13.72 -17.10 -5.47
N VAL A 46 -13.05 -17.90 -4.63
CA VAL A 46 -13.70 -18.88 -3.73
C VAL A 46 -14.66 -18.18 -2.76
N ARG A 47 -14.21 -17.07 -2.12
CA ARG A 47 -15.07 -16.28 -1.24
C ARG A 47 -16.31 -15.76 -1.95
N VAL A 48 -16.15 -15.20 -3.14
CA VAL A 48 -17.28 -14.63 -3.91
C VAL A 48 -18.28 -15.72 -4.28
N ALA A 49 -17.80 -16.89 -4.70
CA ALA A 49 -18.65 -18.04 -5.03
C ALA A 49 -19.39 -18.62 -3.81
N HIS A 50 -18.73 -18.58 -2.63
CA HIS A 50 -19.22 -19.22 -1.41
C HIS A 50 -19.37 -18.23 -0.25
N LEU A 51 -19.87 -17.05 -0.52
CA LEU A 51 -19.90 -15.93 0.42
C LEU A 51 -20.52 -16.29 1.78
N PHE A 52 -21.70 -16.91 1.77
CA PHE A 52 -22.43 -17.28 2.99
C PHE A 52 -21.75 -18.38 3.81
N TRP A 53 -20.86 -19.15 3.20
CA TRP A 53 -20.04 -20.14 3.89
C TRP A 53 -18.75 -19.55 4.43
N CYS A 54 -18.13 -18.60 3.71
CA CYS A 54 -16.85 -18.02 4.11
C CYS A 54 -17.00 -17.00 5.24
N LEU A 55 -17.93 -16.05 5.11
CA LEU A 55 -18.03 -14.91 6.04
C LEU A 55 -18.27 -15.29 7.51
N PRO A 56 -19.11 -16.29 7.86
CA PRO A 56 -19.32 -16.69 9.25
C PRO A 56 -18.06 -17.21 9.95
N PHE A 57 -17.09 -17.74 9.18
CA PHE A 57 -15.85 -18.28 9.72
C PHE A 57 -14.72 -17.26 9.84
N LEU A 58 -14.95 -15.96 9.57
CA LEU A 58 -13.93 -14.92 9.71
C LEU A 58 -13.32 -14.91 11.11
N ALA A 59 -14.14 -15.04 12.16
CA ALA A 59 -13.65 -15.07 13.55
C ALA A 59 -12.71 -16.27 13.80
N MET A 60 -13.03 -17.45 13.27
CA MET A 60 -12.17 -18.64 13.38
C MET A 60 -10.87 -18.48 12.59
N ALA A 61 -10.94 -17.92 11.39
CA ALA A 61 -9.75 -17.57 10.60
C ALA A 61 -8.85 -16.61 11.38
N GLY A 62 -9.41 -15.61 12.05
CA GLY A 62 -8.70 -14.70 12.92
C GLY A 62 -7.93 -15.39 14.04
N LEU A 63 -8.56 -16.39 14.71
CA LEU A 63 -7.88 -17.21 15.72
C LEU A 63 -6.67 -17.95 15.14
N VAL A 64 -6.82 -18.57 13.95
CA VAL A 64 -5.74 -19.27 13.27
C VAL A 64 -4.60 -18.30 12.93
N ILE A 65 -4.92 -17.13 12.35
CA ILE A 65 -3.96 -16.09 12.00
C ILE A 65 -3.16 -15.67 13.23
N VAL A 66 -3.81 -15.31 14.32
CA VAL A 66 -3.16 -14.84 15.55
C VAL A 66 -2.34 -15.96 16.18
N ALA A 67 -2.87 -17.18 16.30
CA ALA A 67 -2.16 -18.31 16.89
C ALA A 67 -0.90 -18.67 16.11
N VAL A 68 -0.97 -18.75 14.77
CA VAL A 68 0.18 -19.04 13.90
C VAL A 68 1.24 -17.92 14.02
N ASN A 69 0.83 -16.65 14.01
CA ASN A 69 1.75 -15.55 14.19
C ASN A 69 2.36 -15.51 15.60
N GLN A 70 1.62 -15.89 16.65
CA GLN A 70 2.17 -16.01 18.00
C GLN A 70 3.21 -17.12 18.11
N LYS A 71 2.94 -18.28 17.50
CA LYS A 71 3.83 -19.45 17.57
C LYS A 71 5.07 -19.30 16.70
N PHE A 72 4.92 -18.84 15.47
CA PHE A 72 5.99 -18.83 14.46
C PHE A 72 6.54 -17.44 14.12
N GLY A 73 5.83 -16.36 14.45
CA GLY A 73 6.20 -14.99 14.07
C GLY A 73 7.49 -14.49 14.73
N GLY A 74 7.70 -14.80 16.00
CA GLY A 74 8.88 -14.30 16.75
C GLY A 74 9.00 -12.77 16.62
N ARG A 75 10.18 -12.27 16.23
CA ARG A 75 10.43 -10.84 15.93
C ARG A 75 9.66 -10.35 14.70
N GLY A 76 9.34 -11.22 13.76
CA GLY A 76 8.58 -10.89 12.53
C GLY A 76 7.14 -10.38 12.73
N LYS A 77 6.61 -10.45 13.95
CA LYS A 77 5.27 -9.90 14.29
C LYS A 77 5.12 -8.40 14.03
N GLY A 78 6.25 -7.69 13.96
CA GLY A 78 6.27 -6.23 13.73
C GLY A 78 5.80 -5.79 12.33
N GLY A 79 5.75 -6.69 11.34
CA GLY A 79 5.34 -6.36 9.97
C GLY A 79 6.14 -5.19 9.39
N MET A 80 5.44 -4.22 8.78
CA MET A 80 6.07 -3.01 8.23
C MET A 80 6.83 -2.20 9.29
N SER A 81 6.38 -2.17 10.53
CA SER A 81 7.08 -1.45 11.61
C SER A 81 8.49 -2.01 11.87
N LEU A 82 8.68 -3.35 11.73
CA LEU A 82 10.01 -3.96 11.84
C LEU A 82 10.91 -3.58 10.65
N ILE A 83 10.35 -3.51 9.43
CA ILE A 83 11.08 -3.09 8.23
C ILE A 83 11.62 -1.67 8.40
N PHE A 84 10.79 -0.76 8.89
CA PHE A 84 11.22 0.61 9.21
C PHE A 84 12.30 0.65 10.29
N GLY A 85 12.16 -0.16 11.34
CA GLY A 85 13.18 -0.28 12.39
C GLY A 85 14.54 -0.73 11.85
N VAL A 86 14.54 -1.70 10.93
CA VAL A 86 15.78 -2.16 10.28
C VAL A 86 16.33 -1.11 9.30
N ALA A 87 15.46 -0.41 8.58
CA ALA A 87 15.89 0.67 7.69
C ALA A 87 16.57 1.85 8.43
N TYR A 88 16.28 2.00 9.73
CA TYR A 88 16.90 2.99 10.61
C TYR A 88 18.00 2.43 11.51
N GLU A 89 18.38 1.16 11.32
CA GLU A 89 19.38 0.48 12.15
C GLU A 89 18.97 0.36 13.65
N GLU A 90 17.69 0.56 13.96
CA GLU A 90 17.11 0.38 15.30
C GLU A 90 16.86 -1.11 15.61
N GLU A 91 16.73 -1.92 14.56
CA GLU A 91 16.54 -3.36 14.60
C GLU A 91 17.59 -4.04 13.71
N THR A 92 18.00 -5.24 14.08
CA THR A 92 19.17 -5.90 13.46
C THR A 92 18.80 -6.95 12.41
N GLU A 93 17.58 -7.48 12.43
CA GLU A 93 17.22 -8.63 11.60
C GLU A 93 15.78 -8.63 11.09
N LEU A 94 15.63 -9.06 9.83
CA LEU A 94 14.36 -9.41 9.20
C LEU A 94 14.33 -10.92 8.95
N PRO A 95 13.54 -11.70 9.69
CA PRO A 95 13.48 -13.14 9.50
C PRO A 95 12.71 -13.52 8.25
N LEU A 96 13.28 -14.37 7.37
CA LEU A 96 12.64 -14.81 6.11
C LEU A 96 11.26 -15.47 6.30
N ARG A 97 11.02 -16.07 7.48
CA ARG A 97 9.69 -16.65 7.83
C ARG A 97 8.55 -15.62 7.81
N MET A 98 8.84 -14.31 7.83
CA MET A 98 7.84 -13.27 7.65
C MET A 98 7.12 -13.41 6.32
N ILE A 99 7.80 -13.84 5.24
CA ILE A 99 7.23 -13.97 3.90
C ILE A 99 6.05 -14.97 3.90
N PRO A 100 6.25 -16.28 4.18
CA PRO A 100 5.15 -17.22 4.16
C PRO A 100 4.06 -16.92 5.20
N LEU A 101 4.42 -16.37 6.37
CA LEU A 101 3.45 -16.00 7.39
C LEU A 101 2.56 -14.85 6.94
N ALA A 102 3.13 -13.81 6.31
CA ALA A 102 2.35 -12.70 5.79
C ALA A 102 1.44 -13.13 4.64
N MET A 103 1.96 -13.95 3.69
CA MET A 103 1.17 -14.48 2.57
C MET A 103 -0.02 -15.32 3.06
N LEU A 104 0.23 -16.28 3.96
CA LEU A 104 -0.82 -17.17 4.47
C LEU A 104 -1.86 -16.40 5.30
N SER A 105 -1.42 -15.55 6.20
CA SER A 105 -2.32 -14.77 7.06
C SER A 105 -3.20 -13.82 6.24
N THR A 106 -2.63 -13.16 5.22
CA THR A 106 -3.38 -12.29 4.32
C THR A 106 -4.35 -13.08 3.45
N ALA A 107 -3.94 -14.25 2.94
CA ALA A 107 -4.82 -15.12 2.18
C ALA A 107 -6.04 -15.58 3.01
N LEU A 108 -5.83 -15.95 4.28
CA LEU A 108 -6.93 -16.30 5.20
C LEU A 108 -7.84 -15.08 5.47
N THR A 109 -7.28 -13.90 5.71
CA THR A 109 -8.08 -12.68 5.86
C THR A 109 -8.99 -12.45 4.66
N HIS A 110 -8.46 -12.60 3.44
CA HIS A 110 -9.22 -12.37 2.21
C HIS A 110 -10.21 -13.50 1.90
N LEU A 111 -9.87 -14.75 2.18
CA LEU A 111 -10.77 -15.90 1.99
C LEU A 111 -12.04 -15.76 2.82
N PHE A 112 -11.90 -15.32 4.07
CA PHE A 112 -13.00 -15.19 5.00
C PHE A 112 -13.61 -13.78 5.08
N GLY A 113 -13.21 -12.86 4.19
CA GLY A 113 -13.90 -11.60 3.95
C GLY A 113 -13.43 -10.41 4.74
N GLY A 114 -12.29 -10.48 5.44
CA GLY A 114 -11.72 -9.32 6.13
C GLY A 114 -11.45 -8.17 5.15
N SER A 115 -11.75 -6.93 5.56
CA SER A 115 -11.51 -5.72 4.76
C SER A 115 -10.07 -5.27 4.92
N ALA A 116 -9.23 -5.61 3.95
CA ALA A 116 -7.79 -5.28 3.95
C ALA A 116 -7.24 -5.25 2.52
N GLY A 117 -6.06 -4.67 2.34
CA GLY A 117 -5.31 -4.63 1.09
C GLY A 117 -4.22 -5.69 0.99
N ARG A 118 -3.44 -5.62 -0.05
CA ARG A 118 -2.35 -6.57 -0.38
C ARG A 118 -0.99 -5.89 -0.58
N GLU A 119 -0.95 -4.62 -0.99
CA GLU A 119 0.25 -3.91 -1.41
C GLU A 119 1.25 -3.72 -0.26
N GLY A 120 0.78 -3.37 0.94
CA GLY A 120 1.66 -3.26 2.11
C GLY A 120 2.35 -4.59 2.44
N VAL A 121 1.67 -5.71 2.19
CA VAL A 121 2.25 -7.06 2.37
C VAL A 121 3.26 -7.37 1.25
N ALA A 122 2.98 -6.98 0.02
CA ALA A 122 3.91 -7.11 -1.10
C ALA A 122 5.21 -6.31 -0.86
N VAL A 123 5.08 -5.06 -0.42
CA VAL A 123 6.24 -4.24 0.00
C VAL A 123 7.05 -4.95 1.09
N GLN A 124 6.37 -5.56 2.07
CA GLN A 124 7.03 -6.32 3.15
C GLN A 124 7.76 -7.56 2.62
N ILE A 125 7.16 -8.33 1.73
CA ILE A 125 7.75 -9.53 1.11
C ILE A 125 9.02 -9.15 0.34
N GLY A 126 8.92 -8.15 -0.54
CA GLY A 126 10.03 -7.65 -1.32
C GLY A 126 11.18 -7.13 -0.44
N ALA A 127 10.88 -6.32 0.57
CA ALA A 127 11.85 -5.78 1.51
C ALA A 127 12.61 -6.89 2.26
N VAL A 128 11.89 -7.88 2.83
CA VAL A 128 12.50 -8.99 3.59
C VAL A 128 13.39 -9.85 2.70
N PHE A 129 12.92 -10.23 1.52
CA PHE A 129 13.69 -11.04 0.58
C PHE A 129 14.97 -10.33 0.14
N SER A 130 14.84 -9.07 -0.27
CA SER A 130 15.96 -8.28 -0.80
C SER A 130 16.96 -7.88 0.27
N TYR A 131 16.52 -7.59 1.49
CA TYR A 131 17.40 -7.37 2.64
C TYR A 131 18.28 -8.60 2.91
N PHE A 132 17.70 -9.81 2.89
CA PHE A 132 18.45 -11.05 3.07
C PHE A 132 19.46 -11.28 1.94
N ALA A 133 19.10 -11.01 0.68
CA ALA A 133 20.01 -11.07 -0.45
C ALA A 133 21.13 -10.02 -0.31
N GLY A 134 20.81 -8.81 0.12
CA GLY A 134 21.75 -7.71 0.36
C GLY A 134 22.84 -8.05 1.38
N LYS A 135 22.54 -8.86 2.40
CA LYS A 135 23.54 -9.34 3.38
C LYS A 135 24.68 -10.16 2.76
N LYS A 136 24.47 -10.73 1.57
CA LYS A 136 25.46 -11.53 0.86
C LYS A 136 26.29 -10.74 -0.15
N LEU A 137 25.97 -9.47 -0.35
CA LEU A 137 26.63 -8.62 -1.34
C LEU A 137 27.78 -7.82 -0.71
N PRO A 138 28.90 -7.66 -1.42
CA PRO A 138 30.12 -7.02 -0.92
C PRO A 138 30.09 -5.50 -1.01
N PHE A 139 28.90 -4.87 -0.86
CA PHE A 139 28.76 -3.42 -0.90
C PHE A 139 28.58 -2.84 0.50
N LYS A 140 29.11 -1.63 0.70
CA LYS A 140 28.85 -0.88 1.93
C LYS A 140 27.35 -0.59 2.04
N ASN A 141 26.75 -0.88 3.21
CA ASN A 141 25.32 -0.69 3.48
C ASN A 141 24.36 -1.43 2.50
N ALA A 142 24.83 -2.51 1.86
CA ALA A 142 24.01 -3.29 0.93
C ALA A 142 22.66 -3.74 1.53
N PRO A 143 22.56 -4.24 2.78
CA PRO A 143 21.28 -4.65 3.34
C PRO A 143 20.25 -3.51 3.37
N GLY A 144 20.66 -2.29 3.76
CA GLY A 144 19.77 -1.12 3.80
C GLY A 144 19.34 -0.67 2.40
N ILE A 145 20.27 -0.61 1.44
CA ILE A 145 19.98 -0.27 0.04
C ILE A 145 19.02 -1.30 -0.58
N PHE A 146 19.29 -2.60 -0.37
CA PHE A 146 18.47 -3.66 -0.96
C PHE A 146 17.15 -3.85 -0.23
N LEU A 147 17.01 -3.43 1.04
CA LEU A 147 15.71 -3.33 1.69
C LEU A 147 14.79 -2.38 0.94
N VAL A 148 15.24 -1.15 0.64
CA VAL A 148 14.47 -0.16 -0.14
C VAL A 148 14.23 -0.66 -1.57
N THR A 149 15.25 -1.23 -2.21
CA THR A 149 15.14 -1.87 -3.53
C THR A 149 14.02 -2.92 -3.55
N GLY A 150 13.97 -3.75 -2.52
CA GLY A 150 12.93 -4.78 -2.38
C GLY A 150 11.54 -4.21 -2.14
N MET A 151 11.42 -3.12 -1.39
CA MET A 151 10.15 -2.41 -1.24
C MET A 151 9.59 -1.97 -2.60
N ALA A 152 10.44 -1.39 -3.46
CA ALA A 152 10.07 -0.99 -4.81
C ALA A 152 9.67 -2.20 -5.67
N ALA A 153 10.48 -3.27 -5.66
CA ALA A 153 10.22 -4.47 -6.44
C ALA A 153 8.91 -5.18 -6.03
N GLY A 154 8.65 -5.26 -4.71
CA GLY A 154 7.41 -5.85 -4.18
C GLY A 154 6.17 -5.07 -4.60
N PHE A 155 6.20 -3.74 -4.45
CA PHE A 155 5.10 -2.88 -4.88
C PHE A 155 4.86 -2.99 -6.39
N ALA A 156 5.92 -2.90 -7.21
CA ALA A 156 5.83 -2.98 -8.67
C ALA A 156 5.34 -4.34 -9.17
N GLY A 157 5.83 -5.44 -8.59
CA GLY A 157 5.43 -6.79 -8.94
C GLY A 157 3.96 -7.08 -8.65
N MET A 158 3.43 -6.51 -7.57
CA MET A 158 2.03 -6.67 -7.19
C MET A 158 1.08 -5.74 -7.93
N PHE A 159 1.49 -4.48 -8.20
CA PHE A 159 0.61 -3.43 -8.65
C PHE A 159 0.81 -3.03 -10.12
N GLY A 160 1.97 -3.36 -10.70
CA GLY A 160 2.28 -3.06 -12.10
C GLY A 160 2.57 -1.58 -12.38
N THR A 161 2.98 -0.81 -11.36
CA THR A 161 3.34 0.61 -11.46
C THR A 161 4.80 0.82 -11.05
N PRO A 162 5.77 0.49 -11.94
CA PRO A 162 7.18 0.48 -11.57
C PRO A 162 7.75 1.85 -11.21
N ILE A 163 7.33 2.93 -11.86
CA ILE A 163 7.84 4.28 -11.56
C ILE A 163 7.35 4.74 -10.18
N ALA A 164 6.05 4.65 -9.94
CA ALA A 164 5.46 5.01 -8.66
C ALA A 164 6.03 4.15 -7.51
N ALA A 165 6.30 2.87 -7.77
CA ALA A 165 6.90 1.95 -6.80
C ALA A 165 8.32 2.37 -6.39
N VAL A 166 9.14 2.81 -7.34
CA VAL A 166 10.48 3.37 -7.04
C VAL A 166 10.35 4.60 -6.15
N ILE A 167 9.54 5.56 -6.57
CA ILE A 167 9.34 6.82 -5.83
C ILE A 167 8.80 6.53 -4.43
N PHE A 168 7.79 5.65 -4.31
CA PHE A 168 7.24 5.24 -3.02
C PHE A 168 8.32 4.67 -2.09
N ALA A 169 9.15 3.74 -2.57
CA ALA A 169 10.13 3.07 -1.74
C ALA A 169 11.23 4.03 -1.23
N VAL A 170 11.65 5.00 -2.05
CA VAL A 170 12.67 5.99 -1.65
C VAL A 170 12.10 7.12 -0.79
N GLU A 171 10.79 7.38 -0.85
CA GLU A 171 10.09 8.48 -0.15
C GLU A 171 9.50 8.04 1.19
N VAL A 172 8.97 6.80 1.29
CA VAL A 172 8.06 6.41 2.37
C VAL A 172 8.72 6.30 3.75
N LEU A 173 10.03 6.08 3.82
CA LEU A 173 10.71 5.87 5.10
C LEU A 173 10.72 7.14 5.96
N ALA A 174 11.00 8.30 5.37
CA ALA A 174 11.03 9.57 6.09
C ALA A 174 10.29 10.64 5.29
N ALA A 175 9.26 11.23 5.87
CA ALA A 175 8.52 12.31 5.22
C ALA A 175 9.44 13.52 5.00
N GLY A 176 9.52 13.96 3.73
CA GLY A 176 10.39 15.07 3.31
C GLY A 176 11.84 14.69 3.02
N GLU A 177 12.22 13.42 3.09
CA GLU A 177 13.53 12.92 2.69
C GLU A 177 13.42 11.77 1.70
N MET A 178 14.39 11.67 0.78
CA MET A 178 14.45 10.58 -0.20
C MET A 178 15.75 9.79 -0.08
N ARG A 179 15.64 8.45 -0.12
CA ARG A 179 16.77 7.52 -0.06
C ARG A 179 17.37 7.30 -1.45
N TYR A 180 18.03 8.34 -2.00
CA TYR A 180 18.59 8.31 -3.36
C TYR A 180 19.68 7.26 -3.58
N GLU A 181 20.35 6.79 -2.52
CA GLU A 181 21.32 5.70 -2.61
C GLU A 181 20.75 4.39 -3.15
N ALA A 182 19.45 4.18 -2.96
CA ALA A 182 18.74 3.00 -3.46
C ALA A 182 18.08 3.23 -4.84
N LEU A 183 18.13 4.44 -5.41
CA LEU A 183 17.34 4.80 -6.59
C LEU A 183 17.63 3.90 -7.79
N LEU A 184 18.90 3.71 -8.14
CA LEU A 184 19.27 2.92 -9.33
C LEU A 184 18.93 1.42 -9.19
N PRO A 185 19.30 0.73 -8.09
CA PRO A 185 18.88 -0.67 -7.92
C PRO A 185 17.35 -0.80 -7.73
N ALA A 186 16.67 0.15 -7.10
CA ALA A 186 15.21 0.17 -6.99
C ALA A 186 14.54 0.28 -8.37
N PHE A 187 15.08 1.15 -9.25
CA PHE A 187 14.60 1.29 -10.62
C PHE A 187 14.71 -0.03 -11.39
N THR A 188 15.89 -0.61 -11.46
CA THR A 188 16.10 -1.86 -12.22
C THR A 188 15.30 -3.03 -11.65
N ALA A 189 15.22 -3.15 -10.31
CA ALA A 189 14.46 -4.18 -9.65
C ALA A 189 12.94 -4.02 -9.83
N SER A 190 12.43 -2.79 -9.76
CA SER A 190 11.02 -2.47 -9.93
C SER A 190 10.52 -2.83 -11.33
N PHE A 191 11.26 -2.39 -12.38
CA PHE A 191 10.92 -2.73 -13.76
C PHE A 191 11.04 -4.23 -14.05
N SER A 192 12.08 -4.88 -13.52
CA SER A 192 12.24 -6.33 -13.65
C SER A 192 11.12 -7.10 -12.95
N ALA A 193 10.73 -6.70 -11.73
CA ALA A 193 9.63 -7.33 -11.00
C ALA A 193 8.29 -7.17 -11.73
N SER A 194 7.99 -5.96 -12.21
CA SER A 194 6.79 -5.68 -13.00
C SER A 194 6.75 -6.49 -14.29
N ALA A 195 7.89 -6.59 -15.02
CA ALA A 195 7.98 -7.37 -16.25
C ALA A 195 7.73 -8.86 -15.99
N VAL A 196 8.38 -9.45 -14.98
CA VAL A 196 8.19 -10.87 -14.63
C VAL A 196 6.74 -11.13 -14.15
N ALA A 197 6.18 -10.28 -13.32
CA ALA A 197 4.79 -10.41 -12.88
C ALA A 197 3.82 -10.36 -14.08
N SER A 198 4.04 -9.45 -15.03
CA SER A 198 3.26 -9.33 -16.26
C SER A 198 3.37 -10.56 -17.15
N LEU A 199 4.58 -11.09 -17.35
CA LEU A 199 4.82 -12.35 -18.09
C LEU A 199 4.10 -13.54 -17.44
N LEU A 200 3.92 -13.50 -16.13
CA LEU A 200 3.16 -14.49 -15.36
C LEU A 200 1.66 -14.21 -15.32
N GLY A 201 1.15 -13.24 -16.10
CA GLY A 201 -0.25 -12.96 -16.28
C GLY A 201 -0.87 -12.04 -15.22
N ILE A 202 -0.06 -11.37 -14.38
CA ILE A 202 -0.52 -10.32 -13.50
C ILE A 202 -0.66 -9.03 -14.32
N ARG A 203 -1.90 -8.59 -14.50
CA ARG A 203 -2.19 -7.39 -15.28
C ARG A 203 -2.26 -6.17 -14.37
N LYS A 204 -1.70 -5.06 -14.85
CA LYS A 204 -1.87 -3.73 -14.25
C LYS A 204 -3.35 -3.35 -14.31
N GLU A 205 -3.88 -2.77 -13.25
CA GLU A 205 -5.16 -2.09 -13.29
C GLU A 205 -5.02 -0.87 -14.21
N ASN A 206 -5.69 -0.89 -15.35
CA ASN A 206 -5.72 0.23 -16.27
C ASN A 206 -7.10 0.88 -16.19
N LEU A 207 -7.17 1.96 -15.42
CA LEU A 207 -8.38 2.76 -15.21
C LEU A 207 -8.25 4.08 -15.97
N ALA A 208 -7.75 4.02 -17.21
CA ALA A 208 -7.57 5.22 -18.04
C ALA A 208 -8.86 6.03 -18.10
N ILE A 209 -8.75 7.33 -17.84
CA ILE A 209 -9.83 8.30 -17.95
C ILE A 209 -9.64 9.13 -19.22
N HIS A 210 -10.73 9.57 -19.83
CA HIS A 210 -10.71 10.35 -21.05
C HIS A 210 -11.55 11.62 -20.85
N ILE A 211 -10.95 12.61 -20.18
CA ILE A 211 -11.61 13.87 -19.85
C ILE A 211 -10.77 15.02 -20.40
N SER A 212 -11.44 15.89 -21.14
CA SER A 212 -10.84 17.12 -21.66
C SER A 212 -11.36 18.31 -20.86
N GLU A 213 -10.74 18.58 -19.73
CA GLU A 213 -11.02 19.76 -18.91
C GLU A 213 -9.83 20.71 -18.97
N SER A 214 -10.07 22.00 -19.16
CA SER A 214 -9.02 23.02 -19.08
C SER A 214 -8.86 23.52 -17.65
N LEU A 215 -7.60 23.75 -17.21
CA LEU A 215 -7.30 24.33 -15.90
C LEU A 215 -7.73 25.80 -15.86
N THR A 216 -8.96 26.07 -15.43
CA THR A 216 -9.46 27.40 -15.14
C THR A 216 -9.22 27.78 -13.68
N PRO A 217 -9.16 29.09 -13.32
CA PRO A 217 -9.03 29.51 -11.92
C PRO A 217 -10.12 28.94 -10.99
N PHE A 218 -11.32 28.77 -11.52
CA PHE A 218 -12.45 28.19 -10.77
C PHE A 218 -12.26 26.68 -10.55
N LEU A 219 -11.80 25.95 -11.55
CA LEU A 219 -11.44 24.53 -11.37
C LEU A 219 -10.29 24.36 -10.39
N LEU A 220 -9.27 25.23 -10.43
CA LEU A 220 -8.14 25.20 -9.49
C LEU A 220 -8.60 25.28 -8.03
N VAL A 221 -9.51 26.20 -7.68
CA VAL A 221 -10.08 26.31 -6.34
C VAL A 221 -10.79 25.03 -5.92
N ARG A 222 -11.59 24.44 -6.82
CA ARG A 222 -12.28 23.17 -6.55
C ARG A 222 -11.29 22.01 -6.33
N LEU A 223 -10.22 21.93 -7.12
CA LEU A 223 -9.18 20.91 -6.99
C LEU A 223 -8.43 21.04 -5.66
N ILE A 224 -8.07 22.26 -5.26
CA ILE A 224 -7.45 22.50 -3.94
C ILE A 224 -8.39 22.06 -2.82
N THR A 225 -9.69 22.42 -2.92
CA THR A 225 -10.70 22.02 -1.93
C THR A 225 -10.83 20.49 -1.83
N LEU A 226 -10.86 19.79 -2.98
CA LEU A 226 -10.81 18.31 -3.01
C LEU A 226 -9.55 17.79 -2.31
N GLY A 227 -8.39 18.35 -2.62
CA GLY A 227 -7.12 17.96 -2.03
C GLY A 227 -7.11 18.09 -0.50
N VAL A 228 -7.64 19.19 0.03
CA VAL A 228 -7.81 19.39 1.48
C VAL A 228 -8.69 18.29 2.10
N ILE A 229 -9.84 17.99 1.50
CA ILE A 229 -10.76 16.94 2.00
C ILE A 229 -10.10 15.57 1.93
N PHE A 230 -9.42 15.23 0.84
CA PHE A 230 -8.72 13.96 0.70
C PHE A 230 -7.55 13.81 1.66
N GLY A 231 -6.78 14.88 1.89
CA GLY A 231 -5.68 14.90 2.85
C GLY A 231 -6.16 14.67 4.28
N ILE A 232 -7.23 15.38 4.69
CA ILE A 232 -7.88 15.17 5.99
C ILE A 232 -8.38 13.73 6.11
N THR A 233 -9.00 13.17 5.06
CA THR A 233 -9.53 11.81 5.08
C THR A 233 -8.41 10.77 5.22
N GLY A 234 -7.31 10.89 4.46
CA GLY A 234 -6.15 9.99 4.56
C GLY A 234 -5.46 10.09 5.92
N GLY A 235 -5.21 11.30 6.40
CA GLY A 235 -4.63 11.54 7.73
C GLY A 235 -5.53 11.05 8.87
N LEU A 236 -6.84 11.22 8.75
CA LEU A 236 -7.83 10.71 9.72
C LEU A 236 -7.83 9.18 9.73
N PHE A 237 -7.73 8.52 8.56
CA PHE A 237 -7.61 7.06 8.49
C PHE A 237 -6.38 6.58 9.26
N ALA A 238 -5.22 7.17 9.02
CA ALA A 238 -3.98 6.81 9.71
C ALA A 238 -4.09 7.03 11.22
N TRP A 239 -4.64 8.17 11.63
CA TRP A 239 -4.87 8.50 13.03
C TRP A 239 -5.84 7.52 13.70
N CYS A 240 -7.00 7.29 13.10
CA CYS A 240 -7.99 6.33 13.60
C CYS A 240 -7.43 4.92 13.72
N LEU A 241 -6.70 4.44 12.69
CA LEU A 241 -6.08 3.12 12.71
C LEU A 241 -5.12 2.95 13.89
N LYS A 242 -4.23 3.93 14.09
CA LYS A 242 -3.27 3.94 15.21
C LYS A 242 -3.98 3.92 16.55
N HIS A 243 -4.96 4.80 16.75
CA HIS A 243 -5.66 4.93 18.03
C HIS A 243 -6.58 3.74 18.32
N THR A 244 -7.28 3.22 17.31
CA THR A 244 -8.13 2.04 17.46
C THR A 244 -7.30 0.80 17.78
N LYS A 245 -6.15 0.58 17.09
CA LYS A 245 -5.21 -0.50 17.41
C LYS A 245 -4.75 -0.42 18.88
N LYS A 246 -4.39 0.79 19.34
CA LYS A 246 -3.96 1.02 20.72
C LYS A 246 -5.11 0.77 21.71
N TYR A 247 -6.26 1.39 21.50
CA TYR A 247 -7.44 1.27 22.37
C TYR A 247 -7.90 -0.18 22.52
N LEU A 248 -8.06 -0.90 21.41
CA LEU A 248 -8.46 -2.30 21.45
C LEU A 248 -7.39 -3.19 22.09
N GLY A 249 -6.11 -2.87 21.92
CA GLY A 249 -5.01 -3.57 22.57
C GLY A 249 -5.01 -3.41 24.09
N GLU A 250 -5.37 -2.23 24.59
CA GLU A 250 -5.49 -1.92 26.02
C GLU A 250 -6.75 -2.53 26.66
N LYS A 251 -7.88 -2.46 25.96
CA LYS A 251 -9.17 -2.97 26.47
C LYS A 251 -9.27 -4.49 26.40
N ILE A 252 -8.80 -5.10 25.32
CA ILE A 252 -8.83 -6.56 25.11
C ILE A 252 -7.38 -7.04 24.97
N LYS A 253 -6.73 -7.24 26.13
CA LYS A 253 -5.31 -7.60 26.21
C LYS A 253 -4.98 -8.94 25.54
N ASN A 254 -5.90 -9.90 25.59
CA ASN A 254 -5.70 -11.20 24.93
C ASN A 254 -6.00 -11.07 23.41
N PRO A 255 -4.97 -11.22 22.53
CA PRO A 255 -5.14 -11.06 21.10
C PRO A 255 -6.11 -12.06 20.46
N LEU A 256 -6.22 -13.29 21.02
CA LEU A 256 -7.15 -14.32 20.54
C LEU A 256 -8.60 -13.91 20.83
N VAL A 257 -8.88 -13.42 22.05
CA VAL A 257 -10.22 -12.92 22.40
C VAL A 257 -10.56 -11.71 21.54
N ARG A 258 -9.61 -10.79 21.34
CA ARG A 258 -9.82 -9.60 20.53
C ARG A 258 -10.17 -9.92 19.08
N VAL A 259 -9.38 -10.77 18.42
CA VAL A 259 -9.62 -11.12 17.01
C VAL A 259 -10.93 -11.91 16.85
N PHE A 260 -11.25 -12.77 17.80
CA PHE A 260 -12.49 -13.55 17.77
C PHE A 260 -13.73 -12.67 17.95
N SER A 261 -13.79 -11.87 19.01
CA SER A 261 -14.97 -11.03 19.31
C SER A 261 -15.24 -10.01 18.21
N ILE A 262 -14.19 -9.31 17.74
CA ILE A 262 -14.34 -8.36 16.64
C ILE A 262 -14.60 -9.08 15.33
N GLY A 263 -14.02 -10.25 15.10
CA GLY A 263 -14.28 -11.10 13.94
C GLY A 263 -15.74 -11.52 13.82
N VAL A 264 -16.40 -11.87 14.94
CA VAL A 264 -17.84 -12.14 14.97
C VAL A 264 -18.65 -10.91 14.56
N ILE A 265 -18.34 -9.75 15.14
CA ILE A 265 -19.01 -8.48 14.78
C ILE A 265 -18.82 -8.18 13.29
N LEU A 266 -17.60 -8.30 12.77
CA LEU A 266 -17.31 -8.09 11.36
C LEU A 266 -18.05 -9.07 10.45
N SER A 267 -18.15 -10.35 10.83
CA SER A 267 -18.92 -11.35 10.08
C SER A 267 -20.38 -10.93 9.93
N ILE A 268 -21.00 -10.49 11.03
CA ILE A 268 -22.39 -10.00 11.03
C ILE A 268 -22.52 -8.75 10.15
N LEU A 269 -21.63 -7.79 10.32
CA LEU A 269 -21.65 -6.55 9.54
C LEU A 269 -21.46 -6.80 8.04
N PHE A 270 -20.53 -7.66 7.65
CA PHE A 270 -20.31 -7.98 6.23
C PHE A 270 -21.49 -8.74 5.59
N LEU A 271 -22.21 -9.56 6.35
CA LEU A 271 -23.43 -10.20 5.88
C LEU A 271 -24.60 -9.21 5.75
N ALA A 272 -24.76 -8.35 6.76
CA ALA A 272 -25.86 -7.37 6.80
C ALA A 272 -25.67 -6.22 5.80
N LEU A 273 -24.42 -5.75 5.64
CA LEU A 273 -24.09 -4.62 4.76
C LEU A 273 -23.84 -5.09 3.32
N TYR A 274 -24.92 -5.16 2.55
CA TYR A 274 -24.89 -5.47 1.11
C TYR A 274 -24.13 -6.76 0.75
N ARG A 275 -24.29 -7.80 1.56
CA ARG A 275 -23.78 -9.14 1.26
C ARG A 275 -22.30 -9.15 0.83
N GLY A 276 -21.43 -8.59 1.66
CA GLY A 276 -19.99 -8.62 1.45
C GLY A 276 -19.43 -7.57 0.49
N ARG A 277 -20.19 -6.54 0.09
CA ARG A 277 -19.74 -5.43 -0.76
C ARG A 277 -18.43 -4.79 -0.30
N TYR A 278 -18.19 -4.72 1.00
CA TYR A 278 -17.02 -4.09 1.62
C TYR A 278 -15.90 -5.07 1.99
N CYS A 279 -16.05 -6.35 1.66
CA CYS A 279 -15.04 -7.37 1.92
C CYS A 279 -13.81 -7.23 1.03
N GLY A 280 -12.66 -7.72 1.52
CA GLY A 280 -11.41 -7.82 0.77
C GLY A 280 -10.83 -6.48 0.38
N PHE A 281 -10.25 -6.39 -0.81
CA PHE A 281 -9.51 -5.22 -1.29
C PHE A 281 -10.38 -3.97 -1.44
N GLY A 282 -11.60 -4.11 -1.96
CA GLY A 282 -12.48 -3.01 -2.36
C GLY A 282 -12.35 -2.61 -3.82
N THR A 283 -11.60 -3.37 -4.63
CA THR A 283 -11.47 -3.11 -6.08
C THR A 283 -12.81 -3.12 -6.80
N ASN A 284 -13.76 -3.94 -6.33
CA ASN A 284 -15.14 -3.92 -6.82
C ASN A 284 -15.82 -2.55 -6.69
N LEU A 285 -15.51 -1.77 -5.65
CA LEU A 285 -16.03 -0.42 -5.48
C LEU A 285 -15.33 0.57 -6.39
N VAL A 286 -14.02 0.41 -6.59
CA VAL A 286 -13.25 1.21 -7.55
C VAL A 286 -13.77 0.97 -8.97
N GLU A 287 -13.89 -0.31 -9.38
CA GLU A 287 -14.44 -0.67 -10.69
C GLU A 287 -15.86 -0.12 -10.90
N ALA A 288 -16.71 -0.19 -9.87
CA ALA A 288 -18.07 0.36 -9.95
C ALA A 288 -18.07 1.87 -10.27
N VAL A 289 -17.16 2.65 -9.66
CA VAL A 289 -17.00 4.08 -9.97
C VAL A 289 -16.67 4.29 -11.46
N PHE A 290 -15.62 3.60 -11.97
CA PHE A 290 -15.14 3.82 -13.35
C PHE A 290 -16.01 3.16 -14.43
N ARG A 291 -16.90 2.25 -14.04
CA ARG A 291 -17.94 1.71 -14.95
C ARG A 291 -19.25 2.48 -14.90
N GLY A 292 -19.34 3.56 -14.13
CA GLY A 292 -20.58 4.30 -13.93
C GLY A 292 -21.69 3.53 -13.21
N GLU A 293 -21.30 2.48 -12.46
CA GLU A 293 -22.24 1.70 -11.67
C GLU A 293 -22.60 2.43 -10.37
N LYS A 294 -23.64 1.93 -9.67
CA LYS A 294 -24.14 2.58 -8.46
C LYS A 294 -23.14 2.55 -7.31
N VAL A 295 -22.68 3.73 -6.89
CA VAL A 295 -21.89 3.98 -5.69
C VAL A 295 -22.75 4.77 -4.69
N TYR A 296 -22.80 4.30 -3.44
CA TYR A 296 -23.55 4.99 -2.40
C TYR A 296 -22.71 6.06 -1.72
N VAL A 297 -23.33 7.13 -1.27
CA VAL A 297 -22.68 8.27 -0.61
C VAL A 297 -21.82 7.84 0.62
N TYR A 298 -22.18 6.75 1.25
CA TYR A 298 -21.52 6.21 2.45
C TYR A 298 -20.54 5.06 2.17
N ASP A 299 -20.33 4.64 0.91
CA ASP A 299 -19.43 3.52 0.59
C ASP A 299 -18.00 3.75 1.11
N TRP A 300 -17.49 4.98 0.96
CA TRP A 300 -16.19 5.36 1.46
C TRP A 300 -16.08 5.25 2.98
N ALA A 301 -17.11 5.69 3.72
CA ALA A 301 -17.13 5.68 5.17
C ALA A 301 -17.23 4.25 5.74
N LEU A 302 -18.05 3.39 5.13
CA LEU A 302 -18.15 1.99 5.53
C LEU A 302 -16.85 1.24 5.23
N LYS A 303 -16.22 1.48 4.08
CA LYS A 303 -14.91 0.90 3.77
C LYS A 303 -13.84 1.36 4.76
N PHE A 304 -13.83 2.64 5.12
CA PHE A 304 -12.95 3.24 6.12
C PHE A 304 -13.09 2.54 7.48
N ILE A 305 -14.30 2.46 8.02
CA ILE A 305 -14.56 1.89 9.35
C ILE A 305 -14.25 0.40 9.39
N LEU A 306 -14.75 -0.36 8.41
CA LEU A 306 -14.61 -1.82 8.38
C LEU A 306 -13.14 -2.24 8.18
N THR A 307 -12.35 -1.46 7.44
CA THR A 307 -10.91 -1.71 7.31
C THR A 307 -10.17 -1.46 8.63
N ILE A 308 -10.45 -0.34 9.30
CA ILE A 308 -9.84 -0.03 10.60
C ILE A 308 -10.18 -1.12 11.62
N LEU A 309 -11.43 -1.54 11.71
CA LEU A 309 -11.85 -2.61 12.63
C LEU A 309 -11.15 -3.93 12.30
N THR A 310 -11.07 -4.33 11.02
CA THR A 310 -10.40 -5.55 10.58
C THR A 310 -8.93 -5.57 11.01
N LEU A 311 -8.19 -4.52 10.66
CA LEU A 311 -6.76 -4.46 10.96
C LEU A 311 -6.46 -4.26 12.45
N SER A 312 -7.33 -3.55 13.16
CA SER A 312 -7.17 -3.33 14.61
C SER A 312 -7.53 -4.55 15.45
N ALA A 313 -8.37 -5.43 14.94
CA ALA A 313 -8.68 -6.72 15.57
C ALA A 313 -7.48 -7.66 15.62
N GLY A 314 -6.58 -7.57 14.61
CA GLY A 314 -5.39 -8.42 14.49
C GLY A 314 -5.35 -9.25 13.21
N PHE A 315 -6.30 -9.05 12.29
CA PHE A 315 -6.23 -9.63 10.95
C PHE A 315 -5.03 -9.03 10.19
N GLN A 316 -4.41 -9.82 9.33
CA GLN A 316 -3.27 -9.41 8.51
C GLN A 316 -3.72 -8.99 7.12
N GLY A 317 -3.10 -7.93 6.62
CA GLY A 317 -3.34 -7.37 5.30
C GLY A 317 -2.76 -5.95 5.21
N GLY A 318 -2.79 -5.36 4.01
CA GLY A 318 -2.32 -4.00 3.77
C GLY A 318 -3.41 -2.96 3.98
N GLU A 319 -2.99 -1.73 4.15
CA GLU A 319 -3.85 -0.54 4.28
C GLU A 319 -4.04 0.21 2.94
N VAL A 320 -3.15 -0.03 1.98
CA VAL A 320 -3.00 0.81 0.76
C VAL A 320 -4.21 0.67 -0.18
N THR A 321 -4.60 -0.55 -0.59
CA THR A 321 -5.76 -0.72 -1.48
C THR A 321 -7.05 -0.17 -0.86
N PRO A 322 -7.35 -0.37 0.44
CA PRO A 322 -8.46 0.32 1.09
C PRO A 322 -8.41 1.84 0.99
N LEU A 323 -7.23 2.47 1.12
CA LEU A 323 -7.09 3.92 0.94
C LEU A 323 -7.43 4.35 -0.47
N PHE A 324 -7.00 3.60 -1.49
CA PHE A 324 -7.40 3.83 -2.87
C PHE A 324 -8.92 3.75 -3.04
N THR A 325 -9.54 2.74 -2.47
CA THR A 325 -11.00 2.54 -2.55
C THR A 325 -11.77 3.67 -1.86
N ILE A 326 -11.34 4.05 -0.65
CA ILE A 326 -11.92 5.16 0.11
C ILE A 326 -11.80 6.45 -0.70
N GLY A 327 -10.62 6.70 -1.28
CA GLY A 327 -10.36 7.88 -2.09
C GLY A 327 -11.23 7.93 -3.35
N ALA A 328 -11.28 6.83 -4.11
CA ALA A 328 -12.08 6.77 -5.34
C ALA A 328 -13.58 6.95 -5.07
N THR A 329 -14.12 6.27 -4.07
CA THR A 329 -15.55 6.37 -3.75
C THR A 329 -15.93 7.72 -3.12
N LEU A 330 -15.08 8.30 -2.28
CA LEU A 330 -15.26 9.68 -1.78
C LEU A 330 -15.14 10.69 -2.93
N GLY A 331 -14.17 10.49 -3.83
CA GLY A 331 -13.98 11.33 -5.01
C GLY A 331 -15.19 11.32 -5.92
N ALA A 332 -15.83 10.16 -6.13
CA ALA A 332 -17.06 10.07 -6.91
C ALA A 332 -18.21 10.88 -6.29
N VAL A 333 -18.37 10.83 -4.97
CA VAL A 333 -19.36 11.62 -4.24
C VAL A 333 -19.09 13.12 -4.37
N LEU A 334 -17.84 13.53 -4.15
CA LEU A 334 -17.45 14.94 -4.20
C LEU A 334 -17.45 15.49 -5.62
N GLY A 335 -17.15 14.67 -6.64
CA GLY A 335 -17.26 15.05 -8.05
C GLY A 335 -18.67 15.54 -8.40
N ASN A 336 -19.68 14.76 -8.02
CA ASN A 336 -21.07 15.16 -8.18
C ASN A 336 -21.42 16.44 -7.42
N LEU A 337 -20.90 16.59 -6.20
CA LEU A 337 -21.20 17.77 -5.36
C LEU A 337 -20.56 19.05 -5.90
N PHE A 338 -19.31 18.96 -6.40
CA PHE A 338 -18.56 20.13 -6.89
C PHE A 338 -18.70 20.36 -8.40
N GLY A 339 -19.47 19.54 -9.12
CA GLY A 339 -19.63 19.63 -10.56
C GLY A 339 -18.31 19.40 -11.32
N ILE A 340 -17.51 18.44 -10.85
CA ILE A 340 -16.30 17.93 -11.51
C ILE A 340 -16.63 16.55 -12.08
N PRO A 341 -16.13 16.19 -13.28
CA PRO A 341 -16.33 14.83 -13.81
C PRO A 341 -16.02 13.77 -12.76
N VAL A 342 -16.96 12.85 -12.55
CA VAL A 342 -16.89 11.84 -11.48
C VAL A 342 -15.62 11.00 -11.57
N GLU A 343 -15.25 10.59 -12.79
CA GLU A 343 -14.05 9.78 -13.03
C GLU A 343 -12.77 10.54 -12.67
N LEU A 344 -12.68 11.84 -13.01
CA LEU A 344 -11.54 12.68 -12.63
C LEU A 344 -11.45 12.83 -11.13
N SER A 345 -12.54 13.21 -10.47
CA SER A 345 -12.55 13.38 -9.02
C SER A 345 -12.25 12.07 -8.26
N ALA A 346 -12.74 10.94 -8.76
CA ALA A 346 -12.45 9.62 -8.23
C ALA A 346 -10.98 9.23 -8.40
N ALA A 347 -10.39 9.48 -9.55
CA ALA A 347 -8.96 9.24 -9.82
C ALA A 347 -8.09 10.11 -8.90
N LEU A 348 -8.43 11.38 -8.75
CA LEU A 348 -7.74 12.31 -7.85
C LEU A 348 -7.86 11.86 -6.39
N GLY A 349 -9.05 11.44 -5.96
CA GLY A 349 -9.28 10.90 -4.63
C GLY A 349 -8.50 9.61 -4.36
N TYR A 350 -8.47 8.70 -5.33
CA TYR A 350 -7.68 7.46 -5.30
C TYR A 350 -6.22 7.74 -4.90
N ALA A 351 -5.56 8.64 -5.62
CA ALA A 351 -4.17 8.97 -5.37
C ALA A 351 -3.98 9.82 -4.10
N ALA A 352 -4.81 10.85 -3.90
CA ALA A 352 -4.61 11.84 -2.84
C ALA A 352 -4.91 11.28 -1.43
N VAL A 353 -5.94 10.43 -1.27
CA VAL A 353 -6.22 9.77 0.02
C VAL A 353 -5.12 8.78 0.38
N PHE A 354 -4.56 8.07 -0.60
CA PHE A 354 -3.38 7.24 -0.40
C PHE A 354 -2.18 8.08 0.06
N GLY A 355 -1.86 9.17 -0.67
CA GLY A 355 -0.76 10.07 -0.30
C GLY A 355 -0.93 10.65 1.09
N GLY A 356 -2.14 11.10 1.45
CA GLY A 356 -2.47 11.60 2.78
C GLY A 356 -2.35 10.54 3.88
N GLY A 357 -2.73 9.29 3.59
CA GLY A 357 -2.64 8.18 4.54
C GLY A 357 -1.24 7.60 4.73
N THR A 358 -0.41 7.63 3.69
CA THR A 358 0.98 7.15 3.72
C THR A 358 1.99 8.26 4.05
N ASN A 359 1.54 9.51 4.02
CA ASN A 359 2.38 10.70 4.15
C ASN A 359 3.49 10.74 3.08
N THR A 360 3.10 10.50 1.82
CA THR A 360 3.96 10.54 0.64
C THR A 360 3.34 11.43 -0.43
N LEU A 361 4.13 12.32 -1.01
CA LEU A 361 3.67 13.29 -2.01
C LEU A 361 3.89 12.76 -3.44
N LEU A 362 5.16 12.53 -3.77
CA LEU A 362 5.52 12.18 -5.14
C LEU A 362 5.01 10.81 -5.54
N ALA A 363 5.05 9.83 -4.63
CA ALA A 363 4.49 8.52 -4.88
C ALA A 363 3.00 8.59 -5.27
N ALA A 364 2.21 9.43 -4.60
CA ALA A 364 0.80 9.61 -4.90
C ALA A 364 0.58 10.23 -6.29
N ILE A 365 1.36 11.25 -6.67
CA ILE A 365 1.30 11.89 -7.97
C ILE A 365 1.62 10.87 -9.09
N PHE A 366 2.70 10.11 -8.94
CA PHE A 366 3.12 9.14 -9.95
C PHE A 366 2.20 7.91 -10.03
N ILE A 367 1.60 7.46 -8.92
CA ILE A 367 0.53 6.44 -8.96
C ILE A 367 -0.63 6.93 -9.80
N GLY A 368 -1.08 8.17 -9.59
CA GLY A 368 -2.12 8.77 -10.41
C GLY A 368 -1.77 8.78 -11.90
N GLY A 369 -0.56 9.23 -12.25
CA GLY A 369 -0.08 9.25 -13.63
C GLY A 369 0.03 7.86 -14.26
N GLU A 370 0.58 6.88 -13.55
CA GLU A 370 0.74 5.52 -14.08
C GLU A 370 -0.59 4.77 -14.27
N ILE A 371 -1.60 4.99 -13.42
CA ILE A 371 -2.88 4.27 -13.49
C ILE A 371 -3.87 4.96 -14.41
N PHE A 372 -3.98 6.28 -14.31
CA PHE A 372 -5.05 7.04 -14.99
C PHE A 372 -4.59 7.81 -16.22
N GLY A 373 -3.29 7.97 -16.42
CA GLY A 373 -2.67 8.66 -17.55
C GLY A 373 -1.83 9.87 -17.13
N TYR A 374 -0.68 10.03 -17.78
CA TYR A 374 0.28 11.10 -17.48
C TYR A 374 -0.21 12.48 -17.90
N ASP A 375 -1.19 12.56 -18.79
CA ASP A 375 -1.81 13.83 -19.22
C ASP A 375 -2.51 14.55 -18.05
N TYR A 376 -2.88 13.79 -17.01
CA TYR A 376 -3.52 14.32 -15.81
C TYR A 376 -2.55 14.67 -14.68
N LEU A 377 -1.23 14.55 -14.89
CA LEU A 377 -0.22 14.88 -13.87
C LEU A 377 -0.41 16.27 -13.24
N PRO A 378 -0.72 17.35 -13.96
CA PRO A 378 -0.96 18.65 -13.35
C PRO A 378 -2.10 18.63 -12.31
N TYR A 379 -3.17 17.88 -12.56
CA TYR A 379 -4.29 17.74 -11.63
C TYR A 379 -3.90 16.94 -10.39
N PHE A 380 -3.18 15.81 -10.58
CA PHE A 380 -2.63 15.03 -9.46
C PHE A 380 -1.66 15.85 -8.64
N PHE A 381 -0.81 16.65 -9.27
CA PHE A 381 0.13 17.53 -8.56
C PHE A 381 -0.59 18.50 -7.64
N ILE A 382 -1.63 19.20 -8.13
CA ILE A 382 -2.40 20.16 -7.36
C ILE A 382 -3.09 19.48 -6.17
N VAL A 383 -3.83 18.42 -6.45
CA VAL A 383 -4.67 17.76 -5.44
C VAL A 383 -3.82 17.00 -4.41
N CYS A 384 -2.80 16.26 -4.84
CA CYS A 384 -1.92 15.54 -3.92
C CYS A 384 -1.06 16.48 -3.07
N THR A 385 -0.62 17.63 -3.63
CA THR A 385 0.11 18.64 -2.85
C THR A 385 -0.79 19.21 -1.73
N ALA A 386 -2.02 19.60 -2.06
CA ALA A 386 -2.97 20.05 -1.05
C ALA A 386 -3.25 18.94 -0.01
N ALA A 387 -3.44 17.70 -0.45
CA ALA A 387 -3.65 16.56 0.44
C ALA A 387 -2.47 16.32 1.38
N TYR A 388 -1.24 16.42 0.87
CA TYR A 388 -0.02 16.25 1.67
C TYR A 388 0.11 17.32 2.76
N VAL A 389 -0.22 18.57 2.46
CA VAL A 389 -0.19 19.68 3.44
C VAL A 389 -1.23 19.48 4.53
N PHE A 390 -2.41 18.97 4.19
CA PHE A 390 -3.54 18.86 5.14
C PHE A 390 -3.72 17.48 5.78
N ASN A 391 -2.77 16.56 5.64
CA ASN A 391 -2.81 15.23 6.26
C ASN A 391 -2.42 15.22 7.75
N ARG A 392 -2.05 16.37 8.34
CA ARG A 392 -1.62 16.56 9.74
C ARG A 392 -0.37 15.73 10.10
N ASN A 393 0.54 15.49 9.16
CA ASN A 393 1.73 14.64 9.31
C ASN A 393 1.42 13.24 9.89
N SER A 394 0.22 12.73 9.59
CA SER A 394 -0.22 11.40 9.99
C SER A 394 0.18 10.36 8.96
N SER A 395 0.61 9.18 9.42
CA SER A 395 0.96 8.06 8.54
C SER A 395 0.46 6.74 9.11
N ILE A 396 0.02 5.84 8.21
CA ILE A 396 -0.26 4.43 8.54
C ILE A 396 1.00 3.69 9.03
N TYR A 397 2.18 4.20 8.70
CA TYR A 397 3.47 3.64 9.11
C TYR A 397 3.92 4.28 10.42
N SER A 398 3.72 3.57 11.53
CA SER A 398 3.95 4.09 12.88
C SER A 398 5.39 4.50 13.20
N ARG A 399 6.37 3.99 12.44
CA ARG A 399 7.81 4.33 12.58
C ARG A 399 8.31 5.24 11.46
N GLN A 400 7.45 5.79 10.60
CA GLN A 400 7.88 6.79 9.62
C GLN A 400 8.45 8.01 10.35
N LYS A 401 9.67 8.41 9.97
CA LYS A 401 10.31 9.61 10.56
C LYS A 401 9.77 10.87 9.89
N LEU A 402 9.61 11.92 10.69
CA LEU A 402 9.31 13.26 10.20
C LEU A 402 10.61 14.06 10.22
N THR A 403 10.90 14.77 9.15
CA THR A 403 12.03 15.71 9.14
C THR A 403 11.77 16.87 10.10
N LYS A 404 12.86 17.44 10.66
CA LYS A 404 12.81 18.49 11.70
C LYS A 404 12.14 19.81 11.26
N TYR A 405 11.64 19.90 10.02
CA TYR A 405 10.94 21.08 9.50
C TYR A 405 9.41 20.98 9.57
N SER A 406 8.87 20.02 10.31
CA SER A 406 7.45 20.03 10.66
C SER A 406 7.23 21.13 11.72
N CYS A 407 6.70 22.26 11.26
CA CYS A 407 6.21 23.32 12.14
C CYS A 407 5.15 22.82 13.12
#